data_6666f6b5ed053a0f7cce557702202e08
#
_entry.id   6666f6b5ed053a0f7cce557702202e08
#
_cell.length_a   1.000
_cell.length_b   1.000
_cell.length_c   1.000
_cell.angle_alpha   90.00
_cell.angle_beta   90.00
_cell.angle_gamma   90.00
#
_symmetry.space_group_name_H-M   'P 1'
#
loop_
_entity.id
_entity.type
_entity.pdbx_description
1 polymer ?
#
loop_
_entity_poly.entity_id
_entity_poly.type
_entity_poly.pdbx_seq_one_letter_code
_entity_poly.pdbx_strand_id
1 'polypeptide(L)'
;MICSICANSENNKEFQIREMYFGFRDEFTYFECSRCGCLQIAEIPANMERYYPPNYYSLKENAPGNFMTRFLVASRDRYVLFHKGLLGKLLCRRYPNDDLKPIGKAGINLNSRILDVGCGSGGPLFFLRNLGVKHLVGIDPYLSHETMEEWQPYSTLQCYI
;
A
#
# COMPACT_ATOMS: atom_id res chain seq x y z
N MET A 1 20.01 12.13 15.56
CA MET A 1 18.62 11.78 15.12
C MET A 1 18.14 10.62 15.96
N ILE A 2 16.89 10.65 16.41
CA ILE A 2 16.31 9.64 17.30
C ILE A 2 15.35 8.78 16.45
N CYS A 3 15.52 7.46 16.48
CA CYS A 3 14.64 6.54 15.79
C CYS A 3 13.23 6.53 16.43
N SER A 4 12.19 6.82 15.65
CA SER A 4 10.80 6.84 16.11
C SER A 4 10.25 5.45 16.48
N ILE A 5 10.93 4.37 16.04
CA ILE A 5 10.51 2.99 16.27
C ILE A 5 11.10 2.42 17.58
N CYS A 6 12.40 2.64 17.84
CA CYS A 6 13.09 1.99 18.96
C CYS A 6 13.84 2.96 19.88
N ALA A 7 13.67 4.28 19.66
CA ALA A 7 14.29 5.38 20.41
C ALA A 7 15.85 5.38 20.42
N ASN A 8 16.50 4.61 19.55
CA ASN A 8 17.95 4.65 19.40
C ASN A 8 18.40 5.98 18.79
N SER A 9 19.43 6.60 19.37
CA SER A 9 20.02 7.84 18.87
C SER A 9 21.49 7.69 18.45
N GLU A 10 22.08 6.51 18.62
CA GLU A 10 23.50 6.29 18.46
C GLU A 10 23.83 5.56 17.16
N ASN A 11 24.94 5.96 16.53
CA ASN A 11 25.54 5.32 15.37
C ASN A 11 24.59 5.12 14.18
N ASN A 12 23.59 5.99 14.02
CA ASN A 12 22.68 5.96 12.89
C ASN A 12 23.42 6.43 11.63
N LYS A 13 23.19 5.74 10.50
CA LYS A 13 23.81 6.08 9.21
C LYS A 13 22.94 7.06 8.44
N GLU A 14 23.51 8.20 8.04
CA GLU A 14 22.83 9.26 7.31
C GLU A 14 23.00 9.13 5.80
N PHE A 15 21.96 9.56 5.07
CA PHE A 15 21.91 9.61 3.62
C PHE A 15 21.29 10.92 3.14
N GLN A 16 21.92 11.56 2.14
CA GLN A 16 21.32 12.68 1.41
C GLN A 16 20.61 12.13 0.18
N ILE A 17 19.30 12.30 0.11
CA ILE A 17 18.44 11.78 -0.96
C ILE A 17 17.72 12.94 -1.60
N ARG A 18 17.60 12.93 -2.94
CA ARG A 18 16.88 13.95 -3.70
C ARG A 18 15.51 13.44 -4.13
N GLU A 19 14.53 14.33 -4.10
CA GLU A 19 13.24 14.08 -4.74
C GLU A 19 13.45 13.86 -6.26
N MET A 20 12.91 12.75 -6.79
CA MET A 20 13.13 12.35 -8.18
C MET A 20 11.84 12.12 -8.95
N TYR A 21 10.69 12.05 -8.27
CA TYR A 21 9.42 11.69 -8.89
C TYR A 21 8.80 12.88 -9.66
N PHE A 22 8.73 14.04 -9.00
CA PHE A 22 8.23 15.28 -9.61
C PHE A 22 9.32 16.12 -10.27
N GLY A 23 10.57 15.81 -10.03
CA GLY A 23 11.71 16.52 -10.57
C GLY A 23 12.06 17.82 -9.83
N PHE A 24 11.54 18.03 -8.63
CA PHE A 24 11.87 19.20 -7.80
C PHE A 24 13.33 19.20 -7.36
N ARG A 25 13.91 18.01 -7.21
CA ARG A 25 15.30 17.81 -6.79
C ARG A 25 15.61 18.34 -5.41
N ASP A 26 14.58 18.56 -4.57
CA ASP A 26 14.75 18.95 -3.18
C ASP A 26 15.54 17.89 -2.43
N GLU A 27 16.44 18.30 -1.54
CA GLU A 27 17.29 17.39 -0.78
C GLU A 27 16.66 17.08 0.58
N PHE A 28 16.68 15.80 0.93
CA PHE A 28 16.19 15.29 2.21
C PHE A 28 17.28 14.47 2.89
N THR A 29 17.41 14.67 4.20
CA THR A 29 18.24 13.79 5.01
C THR A 29 17.41 12.62 5.51
N TYR A 30 17.85 11.42 5.20
CA TYR A 30 17.34 10.17 5.77
C TYR A 30 18.38 9.55 6.68
N PHE A 31 17.96 8.68 7.58
CA PHE A 31 18.87 7.89 8.36
C PHE A 31 18.37 6.45 8.53
N GLU A 32 19.32 5.52 8.55
CA GLU A 32 19.09 4.12 8.90
C GLU A 32 19.46 3.92 10.36
N CYS A 33 18.51 3.44 11.15
CA CYS A 33 18.75 3.16 12.54
C CYS A 33 19.68 1.97 12.72
N SER A 34 20.80 2.17 13.41
CA SER A 34 21.80 1.13 13.67
C SER A 34 21.26 -0.05 14.49
N ARG A 35 20.19 0.17 15.29
CA ARG A 35 19.62 -0.84 16.18
C ARG A 35 18.53 -1.68 15.52
N CYS A 36 17.58 -1.07 14.79
CA CYS A 36 16.44 -1.79 14.24
C CYS A 36 16.41 -1.82 12.71
N GLY A 37 17.36 -1.16 12.02
CA GLY A 37 17.41 -1.12 10.56
C GLY A 37 16.34 -0.26 9.88
N CYS A 38 15.50 0.44 10.66
CA CYS A 38 14.44 1.28 10.08
C CYS A 38 15.04 2.50 9.38
N LEU A 39 14.70 2.69 8.10
CA LEU A 39 15.05 3.89 7.34
C LEU A 39 13.96 4.95 7.55
N GLN A 40 14.36 6.15 7.97
CA GLN A 40 13.46 7.24 8.31
C GLN A 40 13.96 8.56 7.73
N ILE A 41 13.03 9.46 7.38
CA ILE A 41 13.36 10.85 7.13
C ILE A 41 13.73 11.54 8.46
N ALA A 42 14.80 12.34 8.46
CA ALA A 42 15.29 13.00 9.67
C ALA A 42 14.34 14.12 10.12
N GLU A 43 13.78 14.84 9.16
CA GLU A 43 12.83 15.94 9.40
C GLU A 43 11.73 15.89 8.32
N ILE A 44 10.48 15.92 8.75
CA ILE A 44 9.33 15.99 7.84
C ILE A 44 9.22 17.43 7.33
N PRO A 45 9.23 17.67 6.00
CA PRO A 45 9.11 19.01 5.44
C PRO A 45 7.78 19.68 5.86
N ALA A 46 7.85 20.94 6.25
CA ALA A 46 6.65 21.71 6.60
C ALA A 46 5.66 21.88 5.43
N ASN A 47 6.14 21.76 4.18
CA ASN A 47 5.38 21.85 2.94
C ASN A 47 5.15 20.48 2.30
N MET A 48 4.91 19.43 3.10
CA MET A 48 4.77 18.04 2.62
C MET A 48 3.69 17.90 1.54
N GLU A 49 2.62 18.67 1.60
CA GLU A 49 1.54 18.73 0.59
C GLU A 49 2.02 18.98 -0.84
N ARG A 50 3.18 19.66 -1.01
CA ARG A 50 3.80 19.87 -2.33
C ARG A 50 4.15 18.55 -3.01
N TYR A 51 4.46 17.52 -2.23
CA TYR A 51 4.85 16.18 -2.71
C TYR A 51 3.66 15.22 -2.83
N TYR A 52 2.44 15.69 -2.45
CA TYR A 52 1.18 14.96 -2.55
C TYR A 52 0.11 15.81 -3.24
N PRO A 53 0.32 16.22 -4.50
CA PRO A 53 -0.66 17.02 -5.23
C PRO A 53 -1.95 16.20 -5.45
N PRO A 54 -3.12 16.87 -5.72
CA PRO A 54 -4.40 16.19 -5.89
C PRO A 54 -4.44 15.12 -7.00
N ASN A 55 -3.52 15.19 -7.97
CA ASN A 55 -3.38 14.21 -9.03
C ASN A 55 -2.30 13.16 -8.77
N TYR A 56 -1.87 13.02 -7.51
CA TYR A 56 -0.90 11.98 -7.12
C TYR A 56 -1.41 10.60 -7.51
N TYR A 57 -0.52 9.75 -8.04
CA TYR A 57 -0.91 8.48 -8.67
C TYR A 57 -1.71 7.53 -7.75
N SER A 58 -1.44 7.53 -6.45
CA SER A 58 -2.13 6.67 -5.49
C SER A 58 -3.56 7.12 -5.18
N LEU A 59 -3.96 8.33 -5.62
CA LEU A 59 -5.30 8.86 -5.48
C LEU A 59 -6.17 8.62 -6.73
N LYS A 60 -5.62 7.96 -7.77
CA LYS A 60 -6.36 7.65 -9.00
C LYS A 60 -7.12 6.34 -8.88
N GLU A 61 -8.38 6.37 -9.27
CA GLU A 61 -9.19 5.17 -9.40
C GLU A 61 -8.68 4.27 -10.54
N ASN A 62 -8.66 2.96 -10.29
CA ASN A 62 -8.40 1.98 -11.33
C ASN A 62 -9.69 1.75 -12.12
N ALA A 63 -9.67 2.07 -13.41
CA ALA A 63 -10.80 1.81 -14.32
C ALA A 63 -11.20 0.32 -14.31
N PRO A 64 -12.47 -0.01 -14.10
CA PRO A 64 -12.91 -1.40 -14.09
C PRO A 64 -12.82 -2.01 -15.49
N GLY A 65 -12.05 -3.10 -15.63
CA GLY A 65 -12.11 -3.96 -16.81
C GLY A 65 -13.46 -4.63 -16.97
N ASN A 66 -13.71 -5.30 -18.12
CA ASN A 66 -14.95 -6.07 -18.31
C ASN A 66 -15.07 -7.22 -17.28
N PHE A 67 -16.27 -7.71 -17.06
CA PHE A 67 -16.56 -8.75 -16.06
C PHE A 67 -15.67 -9.99 -16.19
N MET A 68 -15.47 -10.49 -17.42
CA MET A 68 -14.67 -11.69 -17.68
C MET A 68 -13.20 -11.48 -17.29
N THR A 69 -12.62 -10.35 -17.67
CA THR A 69 -11.24 -9.99 -17.31
C THR A 69 -11.08 -9.92 -15.80
N ARG A 70 -12.03 -9.26 -15.11
CA ARG A 70 -12.03 -9.16 -13.65
C ARG A 70 -12.10 -10.53 -12.97
N PHE A 71 -12.94 -11.42 -13.47
CA PHE A 71 -13.08 -12.79 -12.96
C PHE A 71 -11.78 -13.60 -13.13
N LEU A 72 -11.15 -13.55 -14.31
CA LEU A 72 -9.89 -14.25 -14.58
C LEU A 72 -8.73 -13.71 -13.72
N VAL A 73 -8.61 -12.38 -13.62
CA VAL A 73 -7.61 -11.74 -12.77
C VAL A 73 -7.83 -12.12 -11.31
N ALA A 74 -9.05 -12.01 -10.80
CA ALA A 74 -9.36 -12.39 -9.42
C ALA A 74 -9.07 -13.88 -9.15
N SER A 75 -9.35 -14.76 -10.10
CA SER A 75 -9.05 -16.19 -9.97
C SER A 75 -7.55 -16.46 -9.89
N ARG A 76 -6.75 -15.79 -10.74
CA ARG A 76 -5.28 -15.84 -10.70
C ARG A 76 -4.75 -15.34 -9.34
N ASP A 77 -5.20 -14.17 -8.92
CA ASP A 77 -4.68 -13.49 -7.73
C ASP A 77 -5.09 -14.20 -6.44
N ARG A 78 -6.28 -14.80 -6.40
CA ARG A 78 -6.67 -15.72 -5.32
C ARG A 78 -5.73 -16.91 -5.21
N TYR A 79 -5.28 -17.45 -6.34
CA TYR A 79 -4.30 -18.52 -6.31
C TYR A 79 -2.95 -18.06 -5.78
N VAL A 80 -2.46 -16.87 -6.19
CA VAL A 80 -1.21 -16.32 -5.70
C VAL A 80 -1.24 -16.12 -4.18
N LEU A 81 -2.36 -15.61 -3.63
CA LEU A 81 -2.46 -15.30 -2.21
C LEU A 81 -2.82 -16.51 -1.35
N PHE A 82 -3.74 -17.36 -1.81
CA PHE A 82 -4.35 -18.39 -0.96
C PHE A 82 -4.08 -19.82 -1.44
N HIS A 83 -3.38 -19.97 -2.56
CA HIS A 83 -3.11 -21.27 -3.23
C HIS A 83 -4.38 -22.10 -3.55
N LYS A 84 -5.51 -21.43 -3.81
CA LYS A 84 -6.82 -22.05 -4.08
C LYS A 84 -7.27 -21.83 -5.53
N GLY A 85 -7.83 -22.89 -6.14
CA GLY A 85 -8.44 -22.85 -7.47
C GLY A 85 -7.52 -23.32 -8.61
N LEU A 86 -7.97 -24.34 -9.36
CA LEU A 86 -7.22 -24.91 -10.49
C LEU A 86 -7.08 -23.91 -11.64
N LEU A 87 -8.14 -23.15 -11.95
CA LEU A 87 -8.10 -22.10 -12.98
C LEU A 87 -7.05 -21.04 -12.62
N GLY A 88 -7.03 -20.59 -11.37
CA GLY A 88 -6.04 -19.61 -10.89
C GLY A 88 -4.62 -20.13 -11.02
N LYS A 89 -4.37 -21.42 -10.72
CA LYS A 89 -3.07 -22.07 -10.90
C LYS A 89 -2.60 -22.04 -12.35
N LEU A 90 -3.51 -22.35 -13.28
CA LEU A 90 -3.21 -22.34 -14.72
C LEU A 90 -2.90 -20.91 -15.21
N LEU A 91 -3.74 -19.95 -14.83
CA LEU A 91 -3.55 -18.54 -15.18
C LEU A 91 -2.25 -17.98 -14.62
N CYS A 92 -1.89 -18.32 -13.38
CA CYS A 92 -0.65 -17.87 -12.75
C CYS A 92 0.61 -18.37 -13.47
N ARG A 93 0.56 -19.57 -14.08
CA ARG A 93 1.68 -20.09 -14.89
C ARG A 93 1.90 -19.28 -16.17
N ARG A 94 0.82 -18.78 -16.79
CA ARG A 94 0.88 -18.06 -18.07
C ARG A 94 1.05 -16.55 -17.88
N TYR A 95 0.45 -16.00 -16.82
CA TYR A 95 0.41 -14.58 -16.49
C TYR A 95 0.69 -14.39 -14.98
N PRO A 96 1.96 -14.50 -14.55
CA PRO A 96 2.31 -14.36 -13.14
C PRO A 96 1.98 -12.95 -12.63
N ASN A 97 1.67 -12.84 -11.35
CA ASN A 97 1.54 -11.56 -10.64
C ASN A 97 2.58 -11.53 -9.52
N ASP A 98 3.74 -11.00 -9.84
CA ASP A 98 4.90 -11.01 -8.94
C ASP A 98 4.74 -10.00 -7.79
N ASP A 99 3.97 -8.93 -7.98
CA ASP A 99 3.71 -7.91 -6.97
C ASP A 99 2.93 -8.46 -5.77
N LEU A 100 2.11 -9.50 -5.98
CA LEU A 100 1.36 -10.14 -4.91
C LEU A 100 2.12 -11.26 -4.18
N LYS A 101 3.23 -11.74 -4.72
CA LYS A 101 4.00 -12.83 -4.11
C LYS A 101 4.48 -12.52 -2.69
N PRO A 102 4.99 -11.31 -2.37
CA PRO A 102 5.38 -10.97 -1.00
C PRO A 102 4.19 -11.05 -0.03
N ILE A 103 3.01 -10.57 -0.44
CA ILE A 103 1.79 -10.60 0.36
C ILE A 103 1.34 -12.06 0.58
N GLY A 104 1.40 -12.89 -0.46
CA GLY A 104 1.11 -14.33 -0.35
C GLY A 104 2.08 -15.05 0.59
N LYS A 105 3.38 -14.71 0.57
CA LYS A 105 4.38 -15.25 1.49
C LYS A 105 4.15 -14.84 2.95
N ALA A 106 3.53 -13.69 3.21
CA ALA A 106 3.14 -13.27 4.54
C ALA A 106 2.05 -14.14 5.16
N GLY A 107 1.47 -15.08 4.40
CA GLY A 107 0.51 -16.06 4.92
C GLY A 107 -0.86 -15.47 5.23
N ILE A 108 -1.27 -14.40 4.57
CA ILE A 108 -2.60 -13.83 4.76
C ILE A 108 -3.69 -14.80 4.33
N ASN A 109 -4.84 -14.68 4.97
CA ASN A 109 -6.05 -15.46 4.67
C ASN A 109 -7.30 -14.58 4.68
N LEU A 110 -8.47 -15.15 4.37
CA LEU A 110 -9.72 -14.40 4.25
C LEU A 110 -10.19 -13.73 5.58
N ASN A 111 -9.68 -14.18 6.71
CA ASN A 111 -10.00 -13.63 8.04
C ASN A 111 -8.85 -12.80 8.63
N SER A 112 -7.77 -12.60 7.87
CA SER A 112 -6.67 -11.73 8.30
C SER A 112 -7.17 -10.30 8.52
N ARG A 113 -6.67 -9.65 9.58
CA ARG A 113 -6.90 -8.23 9.85
C ARG A 113 -5.75 -7.45 9.24
N ILE A 114 -6.04 -6.57 8.32
CA ILE A 114 -5.04 -5.82 7.54
C ILE A 114 -5.25 -4.33 7.79
N LEU A 115 -4.17 -3.66 8.17
CA LEU A 115 -4.04 -2.21 8.24
C LEU A 115 -3.09 -1.75 7.14
N ASP A 116 -3.56 -0.82 6.32
CA ASP A 116 -2.75 -0.12 5.30
C ASP A 116 -2.52 1.32 5.74
N VAL A 117 -1.27 1.67 6.02
CA VAL A 117 -0.86 3.02 6.46
C VAL A 117 -0.34 3.78 5.25
N GLY A 118 -0.97 4.90 4.93
CA GLY A 118 -0.74 5.62 3.67
C GLY A 118 -1.51 4.97 2.52
N CYS A 119 -2.75 4.56 2.76
CA CYS A 119 -3.54 3.76 1.82
C CYS A 119 -3.98 4.52 0.56
N GLY A 120 -3.83 5.85 0.51
CA GLY A 120 -4.32 6.68 -0.60
C GLY A 120 -5.80 6.40 -0.90
N SER A 121 -6.16 6.21 -2.17
CA SER A 121 -7.52 5.85 -2.59
C SER A 121 -7.95 4.42 -2.19
N GLY A 122 -7.13 3.68 -1.44
CA GLY A 122 -7.45 2.35 -0.96
C GLY A 122 -7.41 1.22 -2.00
N GLY A 123 -6.81 1.47 -3.17
CA GLY A 123 -6.74 0.49 -4.25
C GLY A 123 -6.35 -0.92 -3.81
N PRO A 124 -5.24 -1.11 -3.07
CA PRO A 124 -4.84 -2.41 -2.54
C PRO A 124 -5.87 -3.05 -1.62
N LEU A 125 -6.56 -2.27 -0.79
CA LEU A 125 -7.60 -2.77 0.11
C LEU A 125 -8.86 -3.19 -0.64
N PHE A 126 -9.31 -2.39 -1.62
CA PHE A 126 -10.41 -2.76 -2.51
C PHE A 126 -10.10 -4.05 -3.28
N PHE A 127 -8.86 -4.19 -3.74
CA PHE A 127 -8.40 -5.40 -4.39
C PHE A 127 -8.51 -6.62 -3.46
N LEU A 128 -7.97 -6.55 -2.25
CA LEU A 128 -8.03 -7.63 -1.26
C LEU A 128 -9.48 -7.98 -0.86
N ARG A 129 -10.33 -6.96 -0.72
CA ARG A 129 -11.77 -7.16 -0.48
C ARG A 129 -12.43 -7.94 -1.60
N ASN A 130 -12.15 -7.60 -2.86
CA ASN A 130 -12.69 -8.31 -4.02
C ASN A 130 -12.22 -9.78 -4.08
N LEU A 131 -11.09 -10.09 -3.46
CA LEU A 131 -10.62 -11.46 -3.26
C LEU A 131 -11.26 -12.15 -2.03
N GLY A 132 -12.05 -11.43 -1.23
CA GLY A 132 -12.82 -11.96 -0.11
C GLY A 132 -12.20 -11.78 1.27
N VAL A 133 -11.13 -10.97 1.42
CA VAL A 133 -10.60 -10.60 2.74
C VAL A 133 -11.59 -9.70 3.45
N LYS A 134 -11.86 -9.99 4.76
CA LYS A 134 -13.02 -9.40 5.46
C LYS A 134 -12.68 -8.20 6.34
N HIS A 135 -11.47 -8.11 6.88
CA HIS A 135 -11.13 -7.11 7.88
C HIS A 135 -10.00 -6.22 7.34
N LEU A 136 -10.39 -5.11 6.73
CA LEU A 136 -9.50 -4.19 6.05
C LEU A 136 -9.68 -2.79 6.63
N VAL A 137 -8.60 -2.15 6.99
CA VAL A 137 -8.56 -0.78 7.50
C VAL A 137 -7.48 -0.02 6.75
N GLY A 138 -7.81 1.18 6.27
CA GLY A 138 -6.87 2.12 5.67
C GLY A 138 -6.77 3.40 6.50
N ILE A 139 -5.60 3.97 6.59
CA ILE A 139 -5.38 5.30 7.16
C ILE A 139 -4.49 6.11 6.21
N ASP A 140 -4.87 7.35 5.94
CA ASP A 140 -4.10 8.26 5.10
C ASP A 140 -4.46 9.72 5.43
N PRO A 141 -3.46 10.58 5.72
CA PRO A 141 -3.72 11.98 6.08
C PRO A 141 -4.19 12.86 4.92
N TYR A 142 -4.16 12.36 3.69
CA TYR A 142 -4.52 13.11 2.48
C TYR A 142 -5.82 12.62 1.84
N LEU A 143 -6.60 11.78 2.53
CA LEU A 143 -7.92 11.34 2.07
C LEU A 143 -8.90 12.52 2.01
N SER A 144 -9.63 12.61 0.89
CA SER A 144 -10.76 13.53 0.78
C SER A 144 -12.01 12.96 1.46
N HIS A 145 -12.95 13.83 1.84
CA HIS A 145 -14.27 13.41 2.33
C HIS A 145 -15.01 12.51 1.32
N GLU A 146 -14.90 12.81 0.03
CA GLU A 146 -15.51 12.02 -1.04
C GLU A 146 -14.99 10.58 -1.06
N THR A 147 -13.67 10.41 -0.95
CA THR A 147 -13.06 9.08 -0.87
C THR A 147 -13.54 8.31 0.37
N MET A 148 -13.73 8.98 1.50
CA MET A 148 -14.26 8.36 2.71
C MET A 148 -15.72 7.92 2.55
N GLU A 149 -16.56 8.71 1.89
CA GLU A 149 -17.96 8.37 1.60
C GLU A 149 -18.06 7.15 0.68
N GLU A 150 -17.18 7.02 -0.31
CA GLU A 150 -17.09 5.85 -1.19
C GLU A 150 -16.78 4.55 -0.43
N TRP A 151 -16.07 4.63 0.68
CA TRP A 151 -15.74 3.47 1.52
C TRP A 151 -16.90 3.03 2.42
N GLN A 152 -17.76 3.96 2.81
CA GLN A 152 -18.91 3.74 3.71
C GLN A 152 -19.87 2.60 3.28
N PRO A 153 -20.19 2.41 1.98
CA PRO A 153 -21.10 1.34 1.55
C PRO A 153 -20.53 -0.07 1.79
N TYR A 154 -19.27 -0.19 2.18
CA TYR A 154 -18.60 -1.48 2.31
C TYR A 154 -18.37 -1.82 3.78
N SER A 155 -19.23 -2.62 4.35
CA SER A 155 -19.22 -3.00 5.77
C SER A 155 -17.92 -3.64 6.28
N THR A 156 -16.99 -4.00 5.39
CA THR A 156 -15.71 -4.65 5.72
C THR A 156 -14.49 -3.74 5.51
N LEU A 157 -14.71 -2.52 5.01
CA LEU A 157 -13.68 -1.51 4.81
C LEU A 157 -13.92 -0.34 5.75
N GLN A 158 -12.87 0.09 6.46
CA GLN A 158 -12.89 1.26 7.32
C GLN A 158 -11.76 2.19 6.90
N CYS A 159 -12.06 3.48 6.79
CA CYS A 159 -11.09 4.52 6.50
C CYS A 159 -11.04 5.53 7.63
N TYR A 160 -9.85 6.02 7.95
CA TYR A 160 -9.61 7.05 8.95
C TYR A 160 -8.63 8.09 8.41
N ILE A 161 -8.87 9.35 8.76
CA ILE A 161 -7.99 10.50 8.52
C ILE A 161 -6.96 10.60 9.64
#